data_c36a0aef1b55579988dbbf9b1fb12e5f
#
_entry.id   c36a0aef1b55579988dbbf9b1fb12e5f
#
_cell.length_a   1.000
_cell.length_b   1.000
_cell.length_c   1.000
_cell.angle_alpha   90.00
_cell.angle_beta   90.00
_cell.angle_gamma   90.00
#
_symmetry.space_group_name_H-M   'P 1'
#
loop_
_entity.id
_entity.type
_entity.pdbx_description
1 polymer ?
#
loop_
_entity_poly.entity_id
_entity_poly.type
_entity_poly.pdbx_seq_one_letter_code
_entity_poly.pdbx_strand_id
1 'polypeptide(L)'
;ETRCGTMVASTSLLHSEVQEAVKDLMAAEGWDLEIVEFTDYVQPNEVVESGDVDANYFQHVNYLNSYNEEKGTHLAIAGNIHYEPRGLYPGKQSDLAAITDGAEIAVPNDTTNCARALLLLEAEGLIKLDPEAGITATENDIVENPHNIKLVPLAAEQVARTLEDVDFGVINGNYAMEAGLTSADAVALESADSEAIQQYVNVVAVKEGNENNEGVQALVKILKSDEIKDFINENYKGSVVPYDGE
;
A
#
# COMPACT_ATOMS: atom_id res chain seq x y z
N GLU A 1 -0.48 12.55 35.82
CA GLU A 1 -0.61 12.34 34.37
C GLU A 1 -1.83 11.46 34.15
N THR A 2 -2.85 12.01 33.54
CA THR A 2 -4.09 11.27 33.27
C THR A 2 -3.86 10.44 32.01
N ARG A 3 -3.74 9.12 32.15
CA ARG A 3 -3.73 8.23 30.98
C ARG A 3 -5.10 8.27 30.32
N CYS A 4 -5.15 8.60 29.05
CA CYS A 4 -6.40 8.61 28.27
C CYS A 4 -6.93 7.19 27.98
N GLY A 5 -6.04 6.19 27.92
CA GLY A 5 -6.40 4.80 27.66
C GLY A 5 -5.36 4.03 26.85
N THR A 6 -5.66 2.78 26.56
CA THR A 6 -4.90 1.93 25.64
C THR A 6 -5.57 1.96 24.29
N MET A 7 -4.78 2.03 23.23
CA MET A 7 -5.21 1.91 21.85
C MET A 7 -4.43 0.79 21.18
N VAL A 8 -5.09 -0.09 20.48
CA VAL A 8 -4.47 -1.19 19.73
C VAL A 8 -4.63 -0.92 18.24
N ALA A 9 -3.51 -0.84 17.54
CA ALA A 9 -3.50 -0.63 16.10
C ALA A 9 -2.63 -1.65 15.39
N SER A 10 -3.00 -2.03 14.18
CA SER A 10 -2.17 -2.86 13.32
C SER A 10 -1.55 -2.06 12.19
N THR A 11 -0.34 -2.45 11.80
CA THR A 11 0.35 -1.87 10.66
C THR A 11 1.26 -2.90 9.99
N SER A 12 1.49 -2.71 8.71
CA SER A 12 2.53 -3.40 7.93
C SER A 12 3.38 -2.40 7.12
N LEU A 13 3.16 -1.11 7.31
CA LEU A 13 3.71 -0.05 6.44
C LEU A 13 4.92 0.67 7.03
N LEU A 14 5.12 0.61 8.34
CA LEU A 14 6.17 1.37 9.01
C LEU A 14 7.21 0.45 9.61
N HIS A 15 8.48 0.76 9.39
CA HIS A 15 9.58 0.10 10.10
C HIS A 15 9.53 0.37 11.61
N SER A 16 10.13 -0.51 12.40
CA SER A 16 10.11 -0.48 13.85
C SER A 16 10.51 0.86 14.46
N GLU A 17 11.46 1.57 13.85
CA GLU A 17 11.93 2.87 14.32
C GLU A 17 10.84 3.96 14.24
N VAL A 18 10.04 3.99 13.16
CA VAL A 18 8.90 4.90 13.02
C VAL A 18 7.81 4.52 14.02
N GLN A 19 7.56 3.23 14.18
CA GLN A 19 6.59 2.73 15.16
C GLN A 19 6.95 3.17 16.59
N GLU A 20 8.20 3.07 16.98
CA GLU A 20 8.66 3.54 18.30
C GLU A 20 8.49 5.04 18.47
N ALA A 21 8.82 5.85 17.45
CA ALA A 21 8.61 7.29 17.49
C ALA A 21 7.13 7.64 17.65
N VAL A 22 6.23 6.94 16.95
CA VAL A 22 4.78 7.14 17.08
C VAL A 22 4.29 6.74 18.47
N LYS A 23 4.77 5.63 19.03
CA LYS A 23 4.43 5.20 20.40
C LYS A 23 4.85 6.22 21.44
N ASP A 24 6.05 6.78 21.32
CA ASP A 24 6.56 7.80 22.25
C ASP A 24 5.70 9.08 22.20
N LEU A 25 5.31 9.51 21.01
CA LEU A 25 4.44 10.69 20.85
C LEU A 25 3.02 10.43 21.36
N MET A 26 2.48 9.23 21.15
CA MET A 26 1.19 8.81 21.72
C MET A 26 1.24 8.81 23.25
N ALA A 27 2.32 8.29 23.83
CA ALA A 27 2.52 8.29 25.28
C ALA A 27 2.59 9.72 25.84
N ALA A 28 3.21 10.66 25.14
CA ALA A 28 3.25 12.07 25.53
C ALA A 28 1.85 12.72 25.54
N GLU A 29 0.93 12.24 24.72
CA GLU A 29 -0.49 12.66 24.72
C GLU A 29 -1.38 11.82 25.69
N GLY A 30 -0.78 10.91 26.47
CA GLY A 30 -1.48 10.12 27.48
C GLY A 30 -2.04 8.78 26.99
N TRP A 31 -1.73 8.38 25.76
CA TRP A 31 -2.15 7.12 25.18
C TRP A 31 -1.06 6.06 25.22
N ASP A 32 -1.45 4.85 25.61
CA ASP A 32 -0.60 3.65 25.50
C ASP A 32 -0.95 2.94 24.18
N LEU A 33 -0.07 3.07 23.19
CA LEU A 33 -0.26 2.46 21.86
C LEU A 33 0.36 1.07 21.82
N GLU A 34 -0.46 0.06 21.64
CA GLU A 34 -0.04 -1.30 21.30
C GLU A 34 -0.10 -1.50 19.78
N ILE A 35 0.98 -1.98 19.19
CA ILE A 35 1.06 -2.24 17.75
C ILE A 35 1.07 -3.76 17.52
N VAL A 36 0.16 -4.22 16.66
CA VAL A 36 0.08 -5.60 16.21
C VAL A 36 0.46 -5.66 14.72
N GLU A 37 1.42 -6.51 14.38
CA GLU A 37 1.89 -6.67 13.00
C GLU A 37 1.25 -7.88 12.34
N PHE A 38 0.86 -7.71 11.07
CA PHE A 38 0.39 -8.78 10.20
C PHE A 38 1.23 -8.81 8.92
N THR A 39 1.34 -9.97 8.31
CA THR A 39 2.14 -10.18 7.09
C THR A 39 1.32 -10.21 5.81
N ASP A 40 -0.01 -10.19 5.92
CA ASP A 40 -0.97 -10.21 4.81
C ASP A 40 -1.90 -9.00 4.83
N TYR A 41 -2.73 -8.86 3.80
CA TYR A 41 -3.65 -7.74 3.66
C TYR A 41 -5.11 -8.05 4.06
N VAL A 42 -5.41 -9.25 4.55
CA VAL A 42 -6.77 -9.69 4.91
C VAL A 42 -7.01 -9.55 6.41
N GLN A 43 -6.13 -10.11 7.23
CA GLN A 43 -6.28 -10.14 8.69
C GLN A 43 -6.43 -8.74 9.33
N PRO A 44 -5.68 -7.68 8.90
CA PRO A 44 -5.82 -6.36 9.50
C PRO A 44 -7.24 -5.79 9.45
N ASN A 45 -7.98 -6.04 8.39
CA ASN A 45 -9.37 -5.61 8.27
C ASN A 45 -10.33 -6.49 9.09
N GLU A 46 -10.09 -7.80 9.14
CA GLU A 46 -10.92 -8.71 9.94
C GLU A 46 -10.88 -8.35 11.43
N VAL A 47 -9.71 -8.04 11.98
CA VAL A 47 -9.57 -7.73 13.42
C VAL A 47 -10.11 -6.34 13.78
N VAL A 48 -10.16 -5.39 12.87
CA VAL A 48 -10.81 -4.10 13.08
C VAL A 48 -12.33 -4.25 12.98
N GLU A 49 -12.84 -4.97 11.99
CA GLU A 49 -14.28 -5.22 11.85
C GLU A 49 -14.83 -6.00 13.04
N SER A 50 -14.11 -6.98 13.59
CA SER A 50 -14.50 -7.71 14.78
C SER A 50 -14.43 -6.88 16.06
N GLY A 51 -13.64 -5.82 16.08
CA GLY A 51 -13.40 -4.97 17.25
C GLY A 51 -12.26 -5.46 18.16
N ASP A 52 -11.48 -6.44 17.71
CA ASP A 52 -10.31 -6.92 18.46
C ASP A 52 -9.15 -5.91 18.44
N VAL A 53 -9.11 -5.05 17.44
CA VAL A 53 -8.14 -3.98 17.24
C VAL A 53 -8.92 -2.69 16.93
N ASP A 54 -8.47 -1.56 17.44
CA ASP A 54 -9.17 -0.27 17.30
C ASP A 54 -9.02 0.35 15.92
N ALA A 55 -7.83 0.19 15.29
CA ALA A 55 -7.52 0.77 14.00
C ALA A 55 -6.50 -0.08 13.24
N ASN A 56 -6.45 0.10 11.92
CA ASN A 56 -5.33 -0.36 11.13
C ASN A 56 -4.75 0.75 10.24
N TYR A 57 -3.49 0.59 9.89
CA TYR A 57 -2.76 1.47 9.01
C TYR A 57 -1.87 0.63 8.09
N PHE A 58 -2.42 0.18 6.95
CA PHE A 58 -1.71 -0.72 6.03
C PHE A 58 -2.21 -0.63 4.59
N GLN A 59 -3.34 0.02 4.32
CA GLN A 59 -4.08 -0.06 3.06
C GLN A 59 -4.35 1.29 2.45
N HIS A 60 -4.42 1.34 1.12
CA HIS A 60 -4.88 2.50 0.40
C HIS A 60 -6.42 2.52 0.25
N VAL A 61 -6.95 3.72 -0.04
CA VAL A 61 -8.40 3.99 -0.15
C VAL A 61 -9.11 2.99 -1.07
N ASN A 62 -8.55 2.74 -2.25
CA ASN A 62 -9.17 1.85 -3.23
C ASN A 62 -9.29 0.41 -2.72
N TYR A 63 -8.26 -0.10 -2.03
CA TYR A 63 -8.31 -1.43 -1.40
C TYR A 63 -9.38 -1.49 -0.31
N LEU A 64 -9.46 -0.50 0.57
CA LEU A 64 -10.48 -0.42 1.63
C LEU A 64 -11.90 -0.49 1.05
N ASN A 65 -12.17 0.31 0.02
CA ASN A 65 -13.48 0.36 -0.61
C ASN A 65 -13.85 -0.99 -1.25
N SER A 66 -12.92 -1.61 -1.98
CA SER A 66 -13.13 -2.92 -2.59
C SER A 66 -13.33 -4.01 -1.52
N TYR A 67 -12.54 -3.98 -0.46
CA TYR A 67 -12.67 -4.93 0.64
C TYR A 67 -14.04 -4.85 1.31
N ASN A 68 -14.53 -3.64 1.60
CA ASN A 68 -15.86 -3.43 2.14
C ASN A 68 -16.95 -3.99 1.24
N GLU A 69 -16.85 -3.75 -0.07
CA GLU A 69 -17.82 -4.25 -1.05
C GLU A 69 -17.80 -5.78 -1.15
N GLU A 70 -16.62 -6.36 -1.28
CA GLU A 70 -16.44 -7.80 -1.48
C GLU A 70 -16.78 -8.63 -0.23
N LYS A 71 -16.46 -8.11 0.95
CA LYS A 71 -16.62 -8.81 2.24
C LYS A 71 -17.87 -8.40 3.02
N GLY A 72 -18.56 -7.33 2.61
CA GLY A 72 -19.70 -6.78 3.34
C GLY A 72 -19.31 -6.20 4.69
N THR A 73 -18.10 -5.67 4.81
CA THR A 73 -17.59 -5.01 6.02
C THR A 73 -17.94 -3.52 6.04
N HIS A 74 -17.76 -2.88 7.20
CA HIS A 74 -18.15 -1.50 7.47
C HIS A 74 -16.96 -0.74 8.06
N LEU A 75 -15.84 -0.74 7.32
CA LEU A 75 -14.65 0.00 7.71
C LEU A 75 -14.72 1.43 7.16
N ALA A 76 -14.25 2.39 7.97
CA ALA A 76 -14.27 3.80 7.64
C ALA A 76 -12.88 4.43 7.74
N ILE A 77 -12.66 5.51 7.01
CA ILE A 77 -11.39 6.24 7.01
C ILE A 77 -11.41 7.26 8.15
N ALA A 78 -10.40 7.17 9.03
CA ALA A 78 -10.17 8.16 10.07
C ALA A 78 -9.18 9.25 9.63
N GLY A 79 -8.27 8.96 8.72
CA GLY A 79 -7.32 9.92 8.16
C GLY A 79 -6.51 9.39 6.99
N ASN A 80 -6.12 10.29 6.11
CA ASN A 80 -5.26 10.05 4.95
C ASN A 80 -3.81 10.38 5.32
N ILE A 81 -2.87 9.46 5.18
CA ILE A 81 -1.55 9.61 5.80
C ILE A 81 -0.43 9.75 4.80
N HIS A 82 -0.25 8.76 3.89
CA HIS A 82 0.87 8.75 2.97
C HIS A 82 0.55 8.02 1.67
N TYR A 83 1.45 8.19 0.71
CA TYR A 83 1.42 7.52 -0.59
C TYR A 83 2.71 6.71 -0.79
N GLU A 84 2.59 5.54 -1.41
CA GLU A 84 3.72 4.72 -1.81
C GLU A 84 3.72 4.52 -3.33
N PRO A 85 4.71 5.05 -4.08
CA PRO A 85 4.82 4.80 -5.50
C PRO A 85 4.93 3.31 -5.79
N ARG A 86 4.12 2.80 -6.71
CA ARG A 86 4.21 1.43 -7.17
C ARG A 86 5.40 1.27 -8.09
N GLY A 87 6.18 0.21 -7.89
CA GLY A 87 7.35 -0.10 -8.71
C GLY A 87 7.21 -1.39 -9.51
N LEU A 88 7.81 -1.38 -10.70
CA LEU A 88 8.11 -2.56 -11.50
C LEU A 88 9.60 -2.89 -11.30
N TYR A 89 9.88 -4.06 -10.77
CA TYR A 89 11.22 -4.47 -10.38
C TYR A 89 11.80 -5.53 -11.30
N PRO A 90 13.11 -5.51 -11.53
CA PRO A 90 13.77 -6.52 -12.36
C PRO A 90 13.80 -7.88 -11.69
N GLY A 91 13.63 -8.93 -12.49
CA GLY A 91 13.81 -10.32 -12.12
C GLY A 91 14.91 -10.94 -12.97
N LYS A 92 14.56 -11.88 -13.85
CA LYS A 92 15.52 -12.46 -14.84
C LYS A 92 15.95 -11.46 -15.90
N GLN A 93 15.12 -10.46 -16.20
CA GLN A 93 15.41 -9.35 -17.09
C GLN A 93 15.49 -8.04 -16.31
N SER A 94 16.25 -7.07 -16.82
CA SER A 94 16.48 -5.78 -16.16
C SER A 94 16.30 -4.57 -17.07
N ASP A 95 15.95 -4.78 -18.34
CA ASP A 95 15.76 -3.71 -19.32
C ASP A 95 14.41 -3.86 -20.01
N LEU A 96 13.50 -2.93 -19.75
CA LEU A 96 12.15 -2.93 -20.35
C LEU A 96 12.21 -2.66 -21.85
N ALA A 97 13.18 -1.89 -22.33
CA ALA A 97 13.34 -1.62 -23.77
C ALA A 97 13.73 -2.88 -24.56
N ALA A 98 14.35 -3.84 -23.90
CA ALA A 98 14.76 -5.12 -24.46
C ALA A 98 13.90 -6.30 -23.98
N ILE A 99 12.68 -6.02 -23.47
CA ILE A 99 11.78 -7.07 -22.97
C ILE A 99 11.55 -8.15 -24.03
N THR A 100 11.69 -9.42 -23.65
CA THR A 100 11.54 -10.54 -24.57
C THR A 100 10.08 -10.91 -24.78
N ASP A 101 9.80 -11.48 -25.96
CA ASP A 101 8.45 -12.03 -26.25
C ASP A 101 8.10 -13.14 -25.26
N GLY A 102 6.87 -13.09 -24.73
CA GLY A 102 6.39 -14.03 -23.74
C GLY A 102 6.94 -13.83 -22.34
N ALA A 103 7.50 -12.64 -22.02
CA ALA A 103 8.00 -12.32 -20.69
C ALA A 103 6.94 -12.53 -19.62
N GLU A 104 7.35 -13.09 -18.49
CA GLU A 104 6.51 -13.32 -17.32
C GLU A 104 6.64 -12.18 -16.32
N ILE A 105 5.51 -11.56 -15.94
CA ILE A 105 5.47 -10.48 -14.98
C ILE A 105 4.57 -10.88 -13.80
N ALA A 106 5.16 -11.00 -12.61
CA ALA A 106 4.40 -11.27 -11.40
C ALA A 106 3.65 -10.00 -10.95
N VAL A 107 2.40 -10.16 -10.59
CA VAL A 107 1.51 -9.08 -10.14
C VAL A 107 0.69 -9.52 -8.92
N PRO A 108 0.26 -8.59 -8.05
CA PRO A 108 -0.69 -8.92 -6.99
C PRO A 108 -2.00 -9.47 -7.56
N ASN A 109 -2.63 -10.41 -6.87
CA ASN A 109 -3.84 -11.07 -7.33
C ASN A 109 -5.15 -10.50 -6.77
N ASP A 110 -5.08 -9.56 -5.82
CA ASP A 110 -6.27 -8.85 -5.35
C ASP A 110 -6.74 -7.83 -6.39
N THR A 111 -8.04 -7.57 -6.40
CA THR A 111 -8.72 -6.76 -7.41
C THR A 111 -8.05 -5.41 -7.67
N THR A 112 -7.77 -4.66 -6.62
CA THR A 112 -7.30 -3.28 -6.76
C THR A 112 -5.81 -3.18 -7.05
N ASN A 113 -4.98 -4.01 -6.42
CA ASN A 113 -3.54 -4.00 -6.66
C ASN A 113 -3.18 -4.65 -8.01
N CYS A 114 -3.95 -5.64 -8.47
CA CYS A 114 -3.82 -6.17 -9.83
C CYS A 114 -4.11 -5.09 -10.87
N ALA A 115 -5.25 -4.40 -10.75
CA ALA A 115 -5.62 -3.31 -11.65
C ALA A 115 -4.55 -2.21 -11.68
N ARG A 116 -4.05 -1.82 -10.52
CA ARG A 116 -2.98 -0.82 -10.40
C ARG A 116 -1.67 -1.28 -11.07
N ALA A 117 -1.34 -2.57 -10.96
CA ALA A 117 -0.19 -3.14 -11.68
C ALA A 117 -0.37 -3.06 -13.20
N LEU A 118 -1.56 -3.39 -13.71
CA LEU A 118 -1.86 -3.30 -15.13
C LEU A 118 -1.77 -1.85 -15.65
N LEU A 119 -2.24 -0.88 -14.87
CA LEU A 119 -2.12 0.55 -15.20
C LEU A 119 -0.66 0.99 -15.30
N LEU A 120 0.22 0.48 -14.43
CA LEU A 120 1.67 0.74 -14.51
C LEU A 120 2.27 0.14 -15.79
N LEU A 121 1.91 -1.10 -16.14
CA LEU A 121 2.38 -1.74 -17.37
C LEU A 121 1.90 -0.99 -18.62
N GLU A 122 0.67 -0.45 -18.60
CA GLU A 122 0.15 0.39 -19.68
C GLU A 122 0.93 1.71 -19.78
N ALA A 123 1.20 2.37 -18.65
CA ALA A 123 1.97 3.61 -18.61
C ALA A 123 3.38 3.45 -19.21
N GLU A 124 3.96 2.27 -19.06
CA GLU A 124 5.26 1.91 -19.65
C GLU A 124 5.16 1.44 -21.11
N GLY A 125 3.97 1.42 -21.69
CA GLY A 125 3.73 1.02 -23.08
C GLY A 125 3.86 -0.49 -23.33
N LEU A 126 3.83 -1.31 -22.30
CA LEU A 126 3.99 -2.77 -22.41
C LEU A 126 2.69 -3.46 -22.81
N ILE A 127 1.56 -2.90 -22.43
CA ILE A 127 0.21 -3.36 -22.79
C ILE A 127 -0.68 -2.14 -23.05
N LYS A 128 -1.87 -2.38 -23.56
CA LYS A 128 -2.94 -1.39 -23.62
C LYS A 128 -4.22 -1.97 -23.06
N LEU A 129 -4.86 -1.22 -22.18
CA LEU A 129 -6.12 -1.58 -21.55
C LEU A 129 -7.31 -0.95 -22.28
N ASP A 130 -8.49 -1.55 -22.12
CA ASP A 130 -9.74 -0.91 -22.49
C ASP A 130 -9.86 0.41 -21.71
N PRO A 131 -10.09 1.56 -22.37
CA PRO A 131 -10.21 2.85 -21.69
C PRO A 131 -11.29 2.92 -20.61
N GLU A 132 -12.31 2.08 -20.71
CA GLU A 132 -13.42 2.02 -19.74
C GLU A 132 -13.08 1.20 -18.48
N ALA A 133 -11.99 0.43 -18.49
CA ALA A 133 -11.63 -0.45 -17.37
C ALA A 133 -11.17 0.30 -16.12
N GLY A 134 -10.38 1.37 -16.26
CA GLY A 134 -9.95 2.23 -15.16
C GLY A 134 -9.26 1.48 -14.01
N ILE A 135 -9.56 1.89 -12.78
CA ILE A 135 -8.97 1.34 -11.55
C ILE A 135 -9.47 -0.06 -11.17
N THR A 136 -10.37 -0.63 -11.95
CA THR A 136 -10.89 -2.00 -11.80
C THR A 136 -10.45 -2.93 -12.92
N ALA A 137 -9.46 -2.52 -13.72
CA ALA A 137 -8.95 -3.30 -14.85
C ALA A 137 -8.52 -4.72 -14.44
N THR A 138 -8.84 -5.66 -15.30
CA THR A 138 -8.45 -7.07 -15.18
C THR A 138 -7.63 -7.50 -16.39
N GLU A 139 -7.06 -8.70 -16.37
CA GLU A 139 -6.36 -9.27 -17.54
C GLU A 139 -7.24 -9.32 -18.80
N ASN A 140 -8.56 -9.48 -18.61
CA ASN A 140 -9.52 -9.51 -19.72
C ASN A 140 -9.69 -8.15 -20.42
N ASP A 141 -9.27 -7.08 -19.80
CA ASP A 141 -9.34 -5.71 -20.32
C ASP A 141 -8.11 -5.35 -21.16
N ILE A 142 -7.13 -6.24 -21.29
CA ILE A 142 -5.96 -6.03 -22.14
C ILE A 142 -6.39 -6.15 -23.61
N VAL A 143 -6.37 -5.04 -24.34
CA VAL A 143 -6.75 -4.98 -25.76
C VAL A 143 -5.56 -5.08 -26.71
N GLU A 144 -4.36 -4.71 -26.26
CA GLU A 144 -3.11 -4.91 -26.99
C GLU A 144 -2.02 -5.45 -26.04
N ASN A 145 -1.30 -6.45 -26.51
CA ASN A 145 -0.19 -7.08 -25.79
C ASN A 145 0.94 -7.44 -26.79
N PRO A 146 1.69 -6.43 -27.26
CA PRO A 146 2.64 -6.61 -28.36
C PRO A 146 3.82 -7.53 -28.04
N HIS A 147 4.12 -7.72 -26.75
CA HIS A 147 5.20 -8.58 -26.27
C HIS A 147 4.71 -9.95 -25.76
N ASN A 148 3.44 -10.27 -25.94
CA ASN A 148 2.83 -11.50 -25.42
C ASN A 148 3.15 -11.73 -23.93
N ILE A 149 3.12 -10.66 -23.13
CA ILE A 149 3.38 -10.70 -21.69
C ILE A 149 2.40 -11.68 -21.03
N LYS A 150 2.95 -12.53 -20.17
CA LYS A 150 2.19 -13.46 -19.35
C LYS A 150 2.17 -12.93 -17.92
N LEU A 151 0.98 -12.67 -17.42
CA LEU A 151 0.81 -12.27 -16.02
C LEU A 151 0.90 -13.52 -15.12
N VAL A 152 1.59 -13.36 -13.99
CA VAL A 152 1.69 -14.36 -12.92
C VAL A 152 1.05 -13.76 -11.66
N PRO A 153 -0.27 -13.92 -11.45
CA PRO A 153 -0.95 -13.37 -10.29
C PRO A 153 -0.59 -14.16 -9.03
N LEU A 154 -0.15 -13.46 -8.00
CA LEU A 154 0.25 -14.00 -6.71
C LEU A 154 -0.30 -13.13 -5.58
N ALA A 155 -0.42 -13.68 -4.37
CA ALA A 155 -0.65 -12.86 -3.20
C ALA A 155 0.45 -11.78 -3.08
N ALA A 156 0.08 -10.56 -2.72
CA ALA A 156 0.98 -9.41 -2.80
C ALA A 156 2.30 -9.62 -2.02
N GLU A 157 2.23 -10.28 -0.87
CA GLU A 157 3.39 -10.65 -0.03
C GLU A 157 4.34 -11.66 -0.67
N GLN A 158 3.91 -12.34 -1.74
CA GLN A 158 4.72 -13.37 -2.42
C GLN A 158 5.48 -12.83 -3.63
N VAL A 159 5.04 -11.70 -4.21
CA VAL A 159 5.61 -11.21 -5.48
C VAL A 159 7.11 -10.96 -5.38
N ALA A 160 7.58 -10.29 -4.33
CA ALA A 160 9.00 -10.00 -4.16
C ALA A 160 9.88 -11.26 -4.09
N ARG A 161 9.36 -12.33 -3.51
CA ARG A 161 10.09 -13.60 -3.35
C ARG A 161 10.21 -14.38 -4.66
N THR A 162 9.41 -14.06 -5.65
CA THR A 162 9.38 -14.75 -6.95
C THR A 162 10.20 -14.06 -8.04
N LEU A 163 10.87 -12.95 -7.74
CA LEU A 163 11.62 -12.18 -8.74
C LEU A 163 12.68 -13.01 -9.47
N GLU A 164 13.32 -13.97 -8.81
CA GLU A 164 14.29 -14.85 -9.43
C GLU A 164 13.67 -15.85 -10.42
N ASP A 165 12.36 -16.07 -10.32
CA ASP A 165 11.61 -17.05 -11.12
C ASP A 165 10.84 -16.41 -12.29
N VAL A 166 10.67 -15.09 -12.29
CA VAL A 166 9.96 -14.32 -13.32
C VAL A 166 10.86 -13.28 -13.97
N ASP A 167 10.41 -12.69 -15.06
CA ASP A 167 11.18 -11.68 -15.77
C ASP A 167 11.14 -10.32 -15.08
N PHE A 168 9.99 -9.92 -14.56
CA PHE A 168 9.77 -8.72 -13.76
C PHE A 168 8.65 -8.97 -12.74
N GLY A 169 8.55 -8.08 -11.74
CA GLY A 169 7.47 -8.11 -10.77
C GLY A 169 6.99 -6.72 -10.38
N VAL A 170 5.67 -6.54 -10.28
CA VAL A 170 5.07 -5.32 -9.72
C VAL A 170 4.85 -5.54 -8.23
N ILE A 171 5.56 -4.77 -7.41
CA ILE A 171 5.61 -5.00 -5.96
C ILE A 171 5.05 -3.79 -5.22
N ASN A 172 4.21 -4.06 -4.22
CA ASN A 172 3.73 -3.05 -3.28
C ASN A 172 4.88 -2.49 -2.45
N GLY A 173 4.84 -1.17 -2.15
CA GLY A 173 5.93 -0.47 -1.49
C GLY A 173 6.41 -1.10 -0.19
N ASN A 174 5.49 -1.47 0.72
CA ASN A 174 5.86 -2.12 1.97
C ASN A 174 6.58 -3.46 1.76
N TYR A 175 6.12 -4.30 0.83
CA TYR A 175 6.77 -5.59 0.54
C TYR A 175 8.09 -5.42 -0.20
N ALA A 176 8.23 -4.39 -1.03
CA ALA A 176 9.52 -4.05 -1.63
C ALA A 176 10.55 -3.68 -0.55
N MET A 177 10.16 -2.84 0.41
CA MET A 177 11.02 -2.44 1.53
C MET A 177 11.40 -3.63 2.43
N GLU A 178 10.46 -4.51 2.74
CA GLU A 178 10.72 -5.76 3.49
C GLU A 178 11.74 -6.67 2.76
N ALA A 179 11.71 -6.67 1.44
CA ALA A 179 12.67 -7.40 0.61
C ALA A 179 14.03 -6.67 0.43
N GLY A 180 14.20 -5.51 1.06
CA GLY A 180 15.41 -4.70 0.94
C GLY A 180 15.50 -3.91 -0.36
N LEU A 181 14.41 -3.77 -1.11
CA LEU A 181 14.33 -3.01 -2.35
C LEU A 181 13.92 -1.56 -2.06
N THR A 182 14.43 -0.66 -2.88
CA THR A 182 14.09 0.77 -2.86
C THR A 182 13.50 1.21 -4.18
N SER A 183 12.96 2.41 -4.25
CA SER A 183 12.50 3.00 -5.51
C SER A 183 13.60 3.08 -6.58
N ALA A 184 14.86 3.18 -6.16
CA ALA A 184 16.01 3.21 -7.07
C ALA A 184 16.28 1.86 -7.75
N ASP A 185 15.81 0.75 -7.19
CA ASP A 185 15.97 -0.59 -7.76
C ASP A 185 14.90 -0.90 -8.82
N ALA A 186 13.84 -0.11 -8.89
CA ALA A 186 12.77 -0.29 -9.86
C ALA A 186 13.21 0.11 -11.27
N VAL A 187 12.79 -0.64 -12.28
CA VAL A 187 12.97 -0.28 -13.70
C VAL A 187 11.91 0.70 -14.19
N ALA A 188 10.78 0.78 -13.48
CA ALA A 188 9.74 1.78 -13.68
C ALA A 188 9.03 2.07 -12.35
N LEU A 189 8.61 3.31 -12.17
CA LEU A 189 7.82 3.77 -11.03
C LEU A 189 6.54 4.44 -11.51
N GLU A 190 5.48 4.26 -10.74
CA GLU A 190 4.25 5.01 -10.92
C GLU A 190 4.52 6.51 -10.75
N SER A 191 3.92 7.33 -11.63
CA SER A 191 4.07 8.78 -11.54
C SER A 191 3.37 9.34 -10.31
N ALA A 192 4.11 10.14 -9.54
CA ALA A 192 3.58 10.84 -8.38
C ALA A 192 2.61 11.99 -8.72
N ASP A 193 2.58 12.43 -9.97
CA ASP A 193 1.77 13.57 -10.43
C ASP A 193 0.39 13.15 -11.00
N SER A 194 0.03 11.85 -10.92
CA SER A 194 -1.22 11.37 -11.46
C SER A 194 -2.40 11.66 -10.52
N GLU A 195 -3.56 12.03 -11.09
CA GLU A 195 -4.82 12.12 -10.34
C GLU A 195 -5.19 10.80 -9.63
N ALA A 196 -4.64 9.68 -10.13
CA ALA A 196 -4.79 8.36 -9.54
C ALA A 196 -4.17 8.24 -8.13
N ILE A 197 -3.18 9.08 -7.75
CA ILE A 197 -2.56 9.05 -6.42
C ILE A 197 -3.61 9.10 -5.31
N GLN A 198 -4.63 9.95 -5.44
CA GLN A 198 -5.68 10.07 -4.43
C GLN A 198 -6.42 8.76 -4.16
N GLN A 199 -6.48 7.86 -5.16
CA GLN A 199 -7.07 6.53 -5.02
C GLN A 199 -6.19 5.57 -4.21
N TYR A 200 -4.92 5.88 -4.07
CA TYR A 200 -3.91 5.02 -3.47
C TYR A 200 -3.26 5.62 -2.23
N VAL A 201 -3.84 6.67 -1.66
CA VAL A 201 -3.41 7.19 -0.36
C VAL A 201 -3.68 6.15 0.71
N ASN A 202 -2.66 5.84 1.50
CA ASN A 202 -2.76 4.94 2.63
C ASN A 202 -3.43 5.64 3.80
N VAL A 203 -4.33 4.94 4.46
CA VAL A 203 -5.25 5.50 5.46
C VAL A 203 -5.13 4.78 6.79
N VAL A 204 -5.49 5.49 7.85
CA VAL A 204 -5.91 4.88 9.11
C VAL A 204 -7.38 4.52 8.96
N ALA A 205 -7.69 3.23 9.07
CA ALA A 205 -9.04 2.71 9.00
C ALA A 205 -9.51 2.20 10.37
N VAL A 206 -10.78 2.39 10.62
CA VAL A 206 -11.48 2.01 11.85
C VAL A 206 -12.81 1.34 11.50
N LYS A 207 -13.44 0.71 12.48
CA LYS A 207 -14.83 0.32 12.32
C LYS A 207 -15.73 1.56 12.22
N GLU A 208 -16.72 1.55 11.32
CA GLU A 208 -17.67 2.64 11.13
C GLU A 208 -18.26 3.10 12.47
N GLY A 209 -18.26 4.40 12.68
CA GLY A 209 -18.69 5.04 13.92
C GLY A 209 -17.55 5.37 14.90
N ASN A 210 -16.35 4.85 14.69
CA ASN A 210 -15.18 5.10 15.53
C ASN A 210 -14.22 6.15 14.97
N GLU A 211 -14.57 6.81 13.86
CA GLU A 211 -13.69 7.77 13.16
C GLU A 211 -13.28 8.94 14.06
N ASN A 212 -14.15 9.34 14.97
CA ASN A 212 -13.91 10.46 15.89
C ASN A 212 -13.46 10.00 17.29
N ASN A 213 -13.07 8.75 17.47
CA ASN A 213 -12.51 8.28 18.73
C ASN A 213 -11.26 9.10 19.07
N GLU A 214 -11.12 9.57 20.31
CA GLU A 214 -10.04 10.46 20.73
C GLU A 214 -8.66 9.85 20.52
N GLY A 215 -8.47 8.55 20.79
CA GLY A 215 -7.21 7.85 20.58
C GLY A 215 -6.89 7.69 19.10
N VAL A 216 -7.88 7.42 18.27
CA VAL A 216 -7.74 7.33 16.81
C VAL A 216 -7.33 8.68 16.24
N GLN A 217 -7.97 9.75 16.65
CA GLN A 217 -7.65 11.10 16.18
C GLN A 217 -6.29 11.58 16.68
N ALA A 218 -5.86 11.19 17.88
CA ALA A 218 -4.50 11.42 18.35
C ALA A 218 -3.47 10.70 17.46
N LEU A 219 -3.73 9.44 17.09
CA LEU A 219 -2.86 8.69 16.18
C LEU A 219 -2.78 9.34 14.80
N VAL A 220 -3.89 9.73 14.20
CA VAL A 220 -3.93 10.42 12.91
C VAL A 220 -3.14 11.73 12.96
N LYS A 221 -3.35 12.55 13.98
CA LYS A 221 -2.62 13.82 14.19
C LYS A 221 -1.11 13.59 14.28
N ILE A 222 -0.67 12.58 15.02
CA ILE A 222 0.75 12.24 15.18
C ILE A 222 1.35 11.76 13.87
N LEU A 223 0.68 10.85 13.16
CA LEU A 223 1.14 10.35 11.86
C LEU A 223 1.26 11.47 10.80
N LYS A 224 0.44 12.52 10.91
CA LYS A 224 0.48 13.71 10.04
C LYS A 224 1.33 14.85 10.59
N SER A 225 1.99 14.70 11.75
CA SER A 225 2.85 15.72 12.34
C SER A 225 4.12 15.94 11.52
N ASP A 226 4.67 17.16 11.62
CA ASP A 226 5.93 17.50 10.95
C ASP A 226 7.08 16.60 11.41
N GLU A 227 7.12 16.25 12.70
CA GLU A 227 8.12 15.35 13.25
C GLU A 227 8.10 13.96 12.57
N ILE A 228 6.94 13.36 12.38
CA ILE A 228 6.82 12.08 11.72
C ILE A 228 7.03 12.20 10.20
N LYS A 229 6.57 13.28 9.58
CA LYS A 229 6.86 13.55 8.15
C LYS A 229 8.35 13.65 7.89
N ASP A 230 9.08 14.38 8.71
CA ASP A 230 10.53 14.52 8.60
C ASP A 230 11.22 13.17 8.77
N PHE A 231 10.79 12.40 9.77
CA PHE A 231 11.31 11.06 10.03
C PHE A 231 11.08 10.13 8.83
N ILE A 232 9.89 10.15 8.23
CA ILE A 232 9.54 9.37 7.02
C ILE A 232 10.44 9.80 5.85
N ASN A 233 10.58 11.10 5.60
CA ASN A 233 11.40 11.62 4.50
C ASN A 233 12.88 11.22 4.63
N GLU A 234 13.41 11.24 5.82
CA GLU A 234 14.81 10.87 6.09
C GLU A 234 15.06 9.37 5.92
N ASN A 235 14.12 8.52 6.37
CA ASN A 235 14.29 7.07 6.40
C ASN A 235 13.87 6.38 5.11
N TYR A 236 12.83 6.85 4.44
CA TYR A 236 12.27 6.17 3.26
C TYR A 236 12.65 6.77 1.91
N LYS A 237 13.27 7.95 1.89
CA LYS A 237 13.87 8.58 0.69
C LYS A 237 13.00 8.53 -0.57
N GLY A 238 11.71 8.82 -0.43
CA GLY A 238 10.74 8.83 -1.51
C GLY A 238 10.00 7.50 -1.77
N SER A 239 10.34 6.43 -1.06
CA SER A 239 9.56 5.18 -1.10
C SER A 239 8.25 5.29 -0.32
N VAL A 240 8.18 6.20 0.62
CA VAL A 240 6.97 6.63 1.32
C VAL A 240 6.91 8.14 1.24
N VAL A 241 5.80 8.68 0.79
CA VAL A 241 5.59 10.12 0.58
C VAL A 241 4.44 10.60 1.45
N PRO A 242 4.67 11.47 2.44
CA PRO A 242 3.60 12.05 3.23
C PRO A 242 2.54 12.73 2.35
N TYR A 243 1.26 12.57 2.70
CA TYR A 243 0.15 13.16 1.99
C TYR A 243 -0.36 14.39 2.71
N ASP A 244 -0.32 15.55 2.06
CA ASP A 244 -0.70 16.85 2.63
C ASP A 244 -2.15 17.27 2.29
N GLY A 245 -2.89 16.44 1.56
CA GLY A 245 -4.31 16.67 1.26
C GLY A 245 -5.23 16.39 2.45
N GLU A 246 -6.50 16.83 2.34
CA GLU A 246 -7.57 16.54 3.29
C GLU A 246 -8.14 15.14 3.09
#